data_366994a63250cd8c749de68368f9f111
#
_entry.id   366994a63250cd8c749de68368f9f111
#
_cell.length_a   1.000
_cell.length_b   1.000
_cell.length_c   1.000
_cell.angle_alpha   90.00
_cell.angle_beta   90.00
_cell.angle_gamma   90.00
#
_symmetry.space_group_name_H-M   'P 1'
#
loop_
_entity.id
_entity.type
_entity.pdbx_description
1 polymer ?
#
loop_
_entity_poly.entity_id
_entity_poly.type
_entity_poly.pdbx_seq_one_letter_code
_entity_poly.pdbx_strand_id
1 'polypeptide(L)'
;MSAKQAYEASKKVAMESKAWRYLEERIEWHTNQGHVQMSVSFDYNPQTALHMLRELGYGVAPQTIDKNASYYSFIITWFERK
;
A
#
# COMPACT_ATOMS: atom_id res chain seq x y z
N MET A 1 25.27 7.64 -6.81
CA MET A 1 23.89 7.99 -6.41
C MET A 1 23.76 7.91 -4.90
N SER A 2 23.26 8.95 -4.27
CA SER A 2 23.05 8.96 -2.82
C SER A 2 21.82 8.10 -2.45
N ALA A 3 21.72 7.71 -1.18
CA ALA A 3 20.56 6.98 -0.70
C ALA A 3 19.25 7.75 -0.92
N LYS A 4 19.30 9.07 -0.73
CA LYS A 4 18.15 9.94 -0.97
C LYS A 4 17.73 9.95 -2.43
N GLN A 5 18.69 10.04 -3.35
CA GLN A 5 18.41 10.01 -4.79
C GLN A 5 17.85 8.65 -5.22
N ALA A 6 18.41 7.56 -4.70
CA ALA A 6 17.90 6.23 -4.98
C ALA A 6 16.46 6.06 -4.48
N TYR A 7 16.17 6.56 -3.29
CA TYR A 7 14.84 6.52 -2.71
C TYR A 7 13.82 7.31 -3.54
N GLU A 8 14.18 8.54 -3.93
CA GLU A 8 13.32 9.38 -4.77
C GLU A 8 13.02 8.72 -6.12
N ALA A 9 14.04 8.12 -6.73
CA ALA A 9 13.85 7.39 -7.99
C ALA A 9 12.92 6.18 -7.81
N SER A 10 13.08 5.45 -6.72
CA SER A 10 12.21 4.31 -6.40
C SER A 10 10.77 4.74 -6.18
N LYS A 11 10.55 5.86 -5.48
CA LYS A 11 9.20 6.41 -5.29
C LYS A 11 8.54 6.74 -6.63
N LYS A 12 9.27 7.38 -7.52
CA LYS A 12 8.75 7.76 -8.83
C LYS A 12 8.30 6.54 -9.62
N VAL A 13 9.13 5.49 -9.64
CA VAL A 13 8.80 4.24 -10.32
C VAL A 13 7.59 3.58 -9.66
N ALA A 14 7.54 3.57 -8.33
CA ALA A 14 6.42 2.98 -7.59
C ALA A 14 5.11 3.71 -7.89
N MET A 15 5.12 5.03 -8.00
CA MET A 15 3.94 5.82 -8.34
C MET A 15 3.39 5.49 -9.73
N GLU A 16 4.24 5.02 -10.64
CA GLU A 16 3.84 4.60 -11.98
C GLU A 16 3.47 3.12 -12.03
N SER A 17 3.67 2.38 -10.94
CA SER A 17 3.44 0.95 -10.90
C SER A 17 1.94 0.59 -10.83
N LYS A 18 1.61 -0.61 -11.28
CA LYS A 18 0.25 -1.15 -11.16
C LYS A 18 -0.19 -1.25 -9.70
N ALA A 19 0.74 -1.59 -8.80
CA ALA A 19 0.43 -1.72 -7.37
C ALA A 19 -0.05 -0.38 -6.80
N TRP A 20 0.67 0.71 -7.11
CA TRP A 20 0.31 2.04 -6.63
C TRP A 20 -1.04 2.50 -7.19
N ARG A 21 -1.26 2.33 -8.50
CA ARG A 21 -2.52 2.69 -9.15
C ARG A 21 -3.69 1.90 -8.57
N TYR A 22 -3.49 0.61 -8.37
CA TYR A 22 -4.51 -0.25 -7.75
C TYR A 22 -4.87 0.24 -6.35
N LEU A 23 -3.86 0.56 -5.53
CA LEU A 23 -4.07 1.07 -4.17
C LEU A 23 -4.81 2.41 -4.18
N GLU A 24 -4.43 3.34 -5.04
CA GLU A 24 -5.10 4.63 -5.15
C GLU A 24 -6.57 4.48 -5.53
N GLU A 25 -6.86 3.67 -6.53
CA GLU A 25 -8.24 3.41 -6.97
C GLU A 25 -9.07 2.77 -5.88
N ARG A 26 -8.51 1.79 -5.18
CA ARG A 26 -9.24 1.11 -4.11
C ARG A 26 -9.48 2.01 -2.91
N ILE A 27 -8.50 2.84 -2.55
CA ILE A 27 -8.66 3.81 -1.46
C ILE A 27 -9.77 4.81 -1.82
N GLU A 28 -9.75 5.34 -3.03
CA GLU A 28 -10.76 6.29 -3.48
C GLU A 28 -12.15 5.65 -3.46
N TRP A 29 -12.27 4.44 -3.99
CA TRP A 29 -13.54 3.72 -4.01
C TRP A 29 -14.10 3.51 -2.59
N HIS A 30 -13.27 3.00 -1.67
CA HIS A 30 -13.69 2.75 -0.29
C HIS A 30 -14.01 4.06 0.46
N THR A 31 -13.24 5.11 0.20
CA THR A 31 -13.51 6.43 0.80
C THR A 31 -14.87 6.94 0.37
N ASN A 32 -15.22 6.79 -0.91
CA ASN A 32 -16.52 7.20 -1.42
C ASN A 32 -17.67 6.36 -0.86
N GLN A 33 -17.40 5.17 -0.36
CA GLN A 33 -18.38 4.32 0.32
C GLN A 33 -18.46 4.59 1.83
N GLY A 34 -17.64 5.50 2.34
CA GLY A 34 -17.58 5.81 3.78
C GLY A 34 -16.72 4.84 4.58
N HIS A 35 -15.93 4.01 3.92
CA HIS A 35 -15.03 3.09 4.61
C HIS A 35 -13.74 3.80 5.01
N VAL A 36 -13.10 3.33 6.09
CA VAL A 36 -11.82 3.85 6.59
C VAL A 36 -10.73 2.79 6.57
N GLN A 37 -11.01 1.65 6.00
CA GLN A 37 -10.04 0.55 5.86
C GLN A 37 -10.40 -0.32 4.66
N MET A 38 -9.41 -1.06 4.17
CA MET A 38 -9.62 -2.04 3.11
C MET A 38 -8.63 -3.19 3.24
N SER A 39 -8.99 -4.34 2.69
CA SER A 39 -8.10 -5.49 2.57
C SER A 39 -7.66 -5.61 1.12
N VAL A 40 -6.37 -5.81 0.89
CA VAL A 40 -5.81 -5.96 -0.45
C VAL A 40 -4.89 -7.18 -0.50
N SER A 41 -4.79 -7.79 -1.67
CA SER A 41 -3.92 -8.94 -1.90
C SER A 41 -3.12 -8.76 -3.19
N PHE A 42 -1.87 -9.20 -3.16
CA PHE A 42 -0.96 -9.13 -4.30
C PHE A 42 -0.27 -10.49 -4.48
N ASP A 43 0.05 -10.84 -5.70
CA ASP A 43 0.84 -12.03 -6.02
C ASP A 43 2.35 -11.80 -5.86
N TYR A 44 2.74 -10.62 -5.42
CA TYR A 44 4.11 -10.23 -5.11
C TYR A 44 4.11 -9.27 -3.93
N ASN A 45 5.28 -8.98 -3.34
CA ASN A 45 5.37 -8.10 -2.19
C ASN A 45 5.62 -6.64 -2.63
N PRO A 46 4.60 -5.76 -2.59
CA PRO A 46 4.74 -4.38 -3.05
C PRO A 46 5.30 -3.46 -1.96
N GLN A 47 6.49 -3.77 -1.45
CA GLN A 47 7.07 -3.07 -0.30
C GLN A 47 7.20 -1.56 -0.50
N THR A 48 7.65 -1.12 -1.67
CA THR A 48 7.82 0.30 -1.94
C THR A 48 6.50 1.06 -1.88
N ALA A 49 5.45 0.50 -2.50
CA ALA A 49 4.12 1.12 -2.46
C ALA A 49 3.57 1.17 -1.04
N LEU A 50 3.75 0.10 -0.26
CA LEU A 50 3.31 0.06 1.13
C LEU A 50 4.06 1.07 1.99
N HIS A 51 5.35 1.22 1.77
CA HIS A 51 6.17 2.22 2.47
C HIS A 51 5.69 3.64 2.17
N MET A 52 5.35 3.90 0.92
CA MET A 52 4.79 5.20 0.52
C MET A 52 3.46 5.49 1.21
N LEU A 53 2.61 4.49 1.36
CA LEU A 53 1.36 4.64 2.10
C LEU A 53 1.63 5.02 3.56
N ARG A 54 2.59 4.37 4.19
CA ARG A 54 2.96 4.69 5.58
C ARG A 54 3.46 6.13 5.70
N GLU A 55 4.25 6.60 4.75
CA GLU A 55 4.72 7.99 4.74
C GLU A 55 3.58 8.99 4.59
N LEU A 56 2.52 8.64 3.88
CA LEU A 56 1.35 9.48 3.71
C LEU A 56 0.40 9.43 4.90
N GLY A 57 0.72 8.64 5.93
CA GLY A 57 -0.08 8.55 7.14
C GLY A 57 -1.05 7.38 7.19
N TYR A 58 -1.03 6.49 6.22
CA TYR A 58 -1.87 5.29 6.24
C TYR A 58 -1.28 4.24 7.17
N GLY A 59 -2.16 3.50 7.85
CA GLY A 59 -1.77 2.30 8.56
C GLY A 59 -1.70 1.12 7.61
N VAL A 60 -0.65 0.32 7.69
CA VAL A 60 -0.49 -0.88 6.86
C VAL A 60 -0.13 -2.04 7.79
N ALA A 61 -0.99 -3.04 7.85
CA ALA A 61 -0.78 -4.22 8.67
C ALA A 61 -0.79 -5.47 7.78
N PRO A 62 0.19 -6.38 7.95
CA PRO A 62 0.16 -7.65 7.23
C PRO A 62 -1.02 -8.49 7.76
N GLN A 63 -1.76 -9.08 6.85
CA GLN A 63 -2.83 -10.02 7.20
C GLN A 63 -2.26 -11.44 7.11
N THR A 64 -2.26 -12.16 8.23
CA THR A 64 -1.75 -13.52 8.25
C THR A 64 -2.69 -14.43 7.47
N ILE A 65 -2.16 -15.01 6.39
CA ILE A 65 -2.85 -16.01 5.61
C ILE A 65 -2.06 -17.29 5.69
N ASP A 66 -2.68 -18.39 5.33
CA ASP A 66 -2.09 -19.72 5.26
C ASP A 66 -0.67 -19.66 4.68
N LYS A 67 0.28 -20.30 5.36
CA LYS A 67 1.69 -20.36 4.95
C LYS A 67 1.90 -20.87 3.53
N ASN A 68 0.91 -21.56 2.97
CA ASN A 68 0.95 -22.10 1.61
C ASN A 68 0.32 -21.16 0.58
N ALA A 69 -0.17 -20.00 1.01
CA ALA A 69 -0.74 -19.03 0.09
C ALA A 69 0.36 -18.38 -0.75
N SER A 70 0.14 -18.30 -2.05
CA SER A 70 1.08 -17.72 -3.00
C SER A 70 0.87 -16.22 -3.20
N TYR A 71 0.22 -15.56 -2.24
CA TYR A 71 -0.06 -14.13 -2.33
C TYR A 71 0.17 -13.45 -0.96
N TYR A 72 0.35 -12.14 -1.02
CA TYR A 72 0.56 -11.29 0.14
C TYR A 72 -0.67 -10.44 0.37
N SER A 73 -1.22 -10.45 1.58
CA SER A 73 -2.41 -9.67 1.93
C SER A 73 -2.10 -8.68 3.03
N PHE A 74 -2.74 -7.51 2.94
CA PHE A 74 -2.54 -6.41 3.88
C PHE A 74 -3.86 -5.74 4.18
N ILE A 75 -3.97 -5.17 5.39
CA ILE A 75 -5.08 -4.32 5.76
C ILE A 75 -4.54 -2.89 5.80
N ILE A 76 -5.18 -2.00 5.05
CA ILE A 76 -4.79 -0.60 4.96
C ILE A 76 -5.87 0.25 5.61
N THR A 77 -5.47 1.14 6.52
CA THR A 77 -6.39 1.99 7.28
C THR A 77 -6.01 3.44 7.12
N TRP A 78 -7.00 4.34 7.16
CA TRP A 78 -6.78 5.77 7.01
C TRP A 78 -7.68 6.64 7.89
N PHE A 79 -8.15 6.11 9.00
CA PHE A 79 -8.91 6.92 9.95
C PHE A 79 -7.97 7.78 10.80
N GLU A 80 -8.45 8.98 11.18
CA GLU A 80 -7.68 9.85 12.06
C GLU A 80 -7.62 9.28 13.46
N ARG A 81 -6.43 9.26 14.02
CA ARG A 81 -6.24 8.96 15.43
C ARG A 81 -6.16 10.28 16.18
N LYS A 82 -7.06 10.46 17.06
CA LYS A 82 -6.99 11.59 18.00
C LYS A 82 -6.27 11.18 19.26
#